data_eed0722dfc8e75483103d7ab4452be43
#
_entry.id   eed0722dfc8e75483103d7ab4452be43
#
_cell.length_a   1.000
_cell.length_b   1.000
_cell.length_c   1.000
_cell.angle_alpha   90.00
_cell.angle_beta   90.00
_cell.angle_gamma   90.00
#
_symmetry.space_group_name_H-M   'P 1'
#
loop_
_entity.id
_entity.type
_entity.pdbx_description
1 polymer ?
#
loop_
_entity_poly.entity_id
_entity_poly.type
_entity_poly.pdbx_seq_one_letter_code
_entity_poly.pdbx_strand_id
1 'polypeptide(L)'
;IHPNNTRCALDDEYNAPIFALAQQRNIPVAIHSYPNSAEDVCAAKRIGRILERYPGLRLIVAHTGGAQWEELLDVACFVDMSAILPDYVRAFGIAKTEEILRSFGADRLLFATDYPDNRHLPPVEIYAAYFDILNRMDFTEEEAVKIAYTNMRDIMTASK
;
A
#
# COMPACT_ATOMS: atom_id res chain seq x y z
N ILE A 1 -0.74 -1.75 -11.25
CA ILE A 1 0.18 -2.75 -11.87
C ILE A 1 0.29 -3.95 -10.94
N HIS A 2 0.18 -5.16 -11.49
CA HIS A 2 0.29 -6.40 -10.73
C HIS A 2 1.41 -7.29 -11.32
N PRO A 3 2.66 -7.17 -10.83
CA PRO A 3 3.83 -7.80 -11.46
C PRO A 3 3.77 -9.32 -11.49
N ASN A 4 3.21 -9.96 -10.48
CA ASN A 4 3.06 -11.42 -10.45
C ASN A 4 2.13 -11.93 -11.56
N ASN A 5 1.07 -11.19 -11.91
CA ASN A 5 0.16 -11.54 -12.99
C ASN A 5 0.80 -11.32 -14.38
N THR A 6 1.57 -10.25 -14.53
CA THR A 6 2.26 -9.95 -15.78
C THR A 6 3.57 -10.71 -15.94
N ARG A 7 4.09 -11.32 -14.86
CA ARG A 7 5.42 -11.96 -14.78
C ARG A 7 6.54 -11.01 -15.17
N CYS A 8 6.35 -9.73 -14.91
CA CYS A 8 7.28 -8.66 -15.26
C CYS A 8 7.67 -7.93 -13.97
N ALA A 9 8.95 -7.74 -13.72
CA ALA A 9 9.41 -7.02 -12.54
C ALA A 9 8.88 -5.57 -12.54
N LEU A 10 8.60 -5.03 -11.34
CA LEU A 10 8.06 -3.67 -11.21
C LEU A 10 8.92 -2.62 -11.92
N ASP A 11 10.24 -2.73 -11.77
CA ASP A 11 11.24 -1.81 -12.33
C ASP A 11 11.71 -2.17 -13.77
N ASP A 12 11.03 -3.11 -14.43
CA ASP A 12 11.32 -3.48 -15.81
C ASP A 12 10.98 -2.36 -16.79
N GLU A 13 11.76 -2.23 -17.85
CA GLU A 13 11.57 -1.26 -18.95
C GLU A 13 10.19 -1.37 -19.61
N TYR A 14 9.57 -2.53 -19.57
CA TYR A 14 8.21 -2.74 -20.06
C TYR A 14 7.19 -1.85 -19.33
N ASN A 15 7.40 -1.57 -18.05
CA ASN A 15 6.53 -0.70 -17.24
C ASN A 15 6.90 0.78 -17.36
N ALA A 16 8.05 1.13 -17.88
CA ALA A 16 8.56 2.50 -17.95
C ALA A 16 7.59 3.50 -18.62
N PRO A 17 6.93 3.18 -19.75
CA PRO A 17 5.97 4.10 -20.36
C PRO A 17 4.77 4.43 -19.47
N ILE A 18 4.33 3.48 -18.64
CA ILE A 18 3.21 3.66 -17.71
C ILE A 18 3.60 4.67 -16.64
N PHE A 19 4.76 4.50 -16.01
CA PHE A 19 5.24 5.41 -14.97
C PHE A 19 5.54 6.80 -15.51
N ALA A 20 6.17 6.91 -16.68
CA ALA A 20 6.43 8.18 -17.33
C ALA A 20 5.13 8.95 -17.64
N LEU A 21 4.13 8.27 -18.20
CA LEU A 21 2.83 8.88 -18.51
C LEU A 21 2.09 9.28 -17.23
N ALA A 22 2.09 8.41 -16.22
CA ALA A 22 1.45 8.68 -14.93
C ALA A 22 2.06 9.92 -14.25
N GLN A 23 3.40 10.01 -14.20
CA GLN A 23 4.09 11.20 -13.68
C GLN A 23 3.74 12.45 -14.51
N GLN A 24 3.81 12.37 -15.85
CA GLN A 24 3.50 13.49 -16.73
C GLN A 24 2.07 14.02 -16.54
N ARG A 25 1.12 13.11 -16.34
CA ARG A 25 -0.30 13.41 -16.19
C ARG A 25 -0.74 13.61 -14.75
N ASN A 26 0.19 13.46 -13.80
CA ASN A 26 -0.09 13.51 -12.36
C ASN A 26 -1.16 12.47 -11.93
N ILE A 27 -1.10 11.28 -12.51
CA ILE A 27 -2.02 10.17 -12.20
C ILE A 27 -1.35 9.27 -11.16
N PRO A 28 -1.99 8.96 -10.01
CA PRO A 28 -1.45 8.00 -9.06
C PRO A 28 -1.46 6.58 -9.63
N VAL A 29 -0.47 5.78 -9.26
CA VAL A 29 -0.37 4.39 -9.69
C VAL A 29 -0.39 3.48 -8.47
N ALA A 30 -1.37 2.58 -8.41
CA ALA A 30 -1.38 1.49 -7.43
C ALA A 30 -0.56 0.30 -7.98
N ILE A 31 0.32 -0.23 -7.15
CA ILE A 31 1.16 -1.37 -7.47
C ILE A 31 1.00 -2.46 -6.43
N HIS A 32 0.86 -3.70 -6.88
CA HIS A 32 0.86 -4.85 -6.00
C HIS A 32 2.27 -5.12 -5.46
N SER A 33 2.41 -5.27 -4.15
CA SER A 33 3.66 -5.66 -3.49
C SER A 33 3.39 -6.59 -2.31
N TYR A 34 3.39 -7.88 -2.58
CA TYR A 34 3.32 -8.95 -1.59
C TYR A 34 4.42 -9.98 -1.89
N PRO A 35 5.69 -9.59 -1.70
CA PRO A 35 6.82 -10.40 -2.13
C PRO A 35 7.04 -11.61 -1.24
N ASN A 36 7.40 -12.73 -1.86
CA ASN A 36 7.80 -13.96 -1.18
C ASN A 36 9.32 -14.00 -0.89
N SER A 37 10.09 -13.15 -1.53
CA SER A 37 11.55 -13.03 -1.34
C SER A 37 12.04 -11.65 -1.74
N ALA A 38 13.28 -11.32 -1.38
CA ALA A 38 13.93 -10.07 -1.77
C ALA A 38 14.16 -9.95 -3.29
N GLU A 39 14.10 -11.04 -4.04
CA GLU A 39 14.28 -11.05 -5.50
C GLU A 39 12.94 -11.13 -6.26
N ASP A 40 11.82 -11.14 -5.55
CA ASP A 40 10.48 -11.20 -6.17
C ASP A 40 10.27 -10.07 -7.18
N VAL A 41 9.45 -10.32 -8.19
CA VAL A 41 9.08 -9.31 -9.21
C VAL A 41 8.38 -8.09 -8.60
N CYS A 42 7.78 -8.24 -7.42
CA CYS A 42 7.10 -7.18 -6.65
C CYS A 42 7.85 -6.75 -5.38
N ALA A 43 9.15 -7.09 -5.25
CA ALA A 43 9.94 -6.77 -4.06
C ALA A 43 10.02 -5.26 -3.79
N ALA A 44 10.01 -4.88 -2.50
CA ALA A 44 9.99 -3.50 -2.05
C ALA A 44 11.17 -2.66 -2.57
N LYS A 45 12.37 -3.23 -2.68
CA LYS A 45 13.56 -2.56 -3.26
C LYS A 45 13.35 -2.03 -4.68
N ARG A 46 12.44 -2.64 -5.46
CA ARG A 46 12.13 -2.21 -6.84
C ARG A 46 11.32 -0.92 -6.85
N ILE A 47 10.55 -0.70 -5.79
CA ILE A 47 9.72 0.51 -5.61
C ILE A 47 10.62 1.73 -5.43
N GLY A 48 11.68 1.62 -4.63
CA GLY A 48 12.69 2.67 -4.49
C GLY A 48 13.29 3.07 -5.84
N ARG A 49 13.71 2.10 -6.66
CA ARG A 49 14.26 2.35 -8.01
C ARG A 49 13.27 3.04 -8.95
N ILE A 50 11.98 2.72 -8.85
CA ILE A 50 10.95 3.41 -9.65
C ILE A 50 10.90 4.88 -9.25
N LEU A 51 10.87 5.19 -7.95
CA LEU A 51 10.80 6.58 -7.48
C LEU A 51 12.10 7.37 -7.69
N GLU A 52 13.26 6.71 -7.66
CA GLU A 52 14.52 7.34 -8.10
C GLU A 52 14.44 7.78 -9.56
N ARG A 53 13.86 6.95 -10.43
CA ARG A 53 13.69 7.24 -11.85
C ARG A 53 12.54 8.22 -12.15
N TYR A 54 11.48 8.17 -11.35
CA TYR A 54 10.28 8.98 -11.51
C TYR A 54 9.92 9.70 -10.21
N PRO A 55 10.69 10.72 -9.79
CA PRO A 55 10.56 11.32 -8.45
C PRO A 55 9.26 12.09 -8.22
N GLY A 56 8.54 12.45 -9.29
CA GLY A 56 7.21 13.08 -9.21
C GLY A 56 6.06 12.09 -9.27
N LEU A 57 6.32 10.79 -9.32
CA LEU A 57 5.28 9.77 -9.40
C LEU A 57 4.64 9.53 -8.03
N ARG A 58 3.32 9.54 -8.00
CA ARG A 58 2.55 9.19 -6.80
C ARG A 58 2.26 7.69 -6.81
N LEU A 59 2.99 6.94 -5.98
CA LEU A 59 2.80 5.50 -5.83
C LEU A 59 1.96 5.15 -4.61
N ILE A 60 1.03 4.22 -4.79
CA ILE A 60 0.33 3.51 -3.74
C ILE A 60 0.82 2.07 -3.78
N VAL A 61 1.43 1.62 -2.70
CA VAL A 61 1.94 0.26 -2.55
C VAL A 61 0.89 -0.56 -1.83
N ALA A 62 0.26 -1.48 -2.54
CA ALA A 62 -0.72 -2.37 -1.95
C ALA A 62 -0.06 -3.35 -0.96
N HIS A 63 -0.86 -3.75 0.06
CA HIS A 63 -0.47 -4.73 1.07
C HIS A 63 0.73 -4.29 1.93
N THR A 64 0.97 -2.98 2.03
CA THR A 64 2.06 -2.40 2.84
C THR A 64 3.44 -3.03 2.52
N GLY A 65 3.63 -3.58 1.31
CA GLY A 65 4.86 -4.28 0.92
C GLY A 65 5.02 -5.68 1.55
N GLY A 66 3.97 -6.25 2.14
CA GLY A 66 4.00 -7.59 2.74
C GLY A 66 5.03 -7.70 3.87
N ALA A 67 5.81 -8.76 3.87
CA ALA A 67 6.86 -9.00 4.86
C ALA A 67 8.09 -8.06 4.71
N GLN A 68 8.15 -7.25 3.65
CA GLN A 68 9.26 -6.32 3.40
C GLN A 68 8.89 -4.85 3.71
N TRP A 69 7.91 -4.63 4.57
CA TRP A 69 7.41 -3.31 4.92
C TRP A 69 8.50 -2.35 5.42
N GLU A 70 9.51 -2.85 6.12
CA GLU A 70 10.63 -2.04 6.64
C GLU A 70 11.41 -1.34 5.51
N GLU A 71 11.56 -1.99 4.35
CA GLU A 71 12.25 -1.42 3.20
C GLU A 71 11.49 -0.22 2.56
N LEU A 72 10.22 -0.03 2.93
CA LEU A 72 9.39 1.08 2.44
C LEU A 72 9.37 2.30 3.38
N LEU A 73 9.94 2.22 4.56
CA LEU A 73 9.87 3.31 5.54
C LEU A 73 10.50 4.60 5.00
N ASP A 74 11.64 4.49 4.35
CA ASP A 74 12.37 5.61 3.76
C ASP A 74 12.00 5.91 2.30
N VAL A 75 11.02 5.18 1.76
CA VAL A 75 10.54 5.37 0.38
C VAL A 75 9.34 6.30 0.37
N ALA A 76 9.36 7.34 -0.47
CA ALA A 76 8.30 8.36 -0.55
C ALA A 76 7.06 7.84 -1.30
N CYS A 77 6.38 6.82 -0.75
CA CYS A 77 5.15 6.23 -1.28
C CYS A 77 4.04 6.22 -0.24
N PHE A 78 2.80 6.11 -0.70
CA PHE A 78 1.67 5.71 0.14
C PHE A 78 1.62 4.18 0.24
N VAL A 79 1.09 3.66 1.33
CA VAL A 79 0.89 2.23 1.51
C VAL A 79 -0.55 1.96 1.91
N ASP A 80 -1.15 0.92 1.37
CA ASP A 80 -2.47 0.49 1.79
C ASP A 80 -2.41 -0.80 2.62
N MET A 81 -3.43 -1.01 3.44
CA MET A 81 -3.52 -2.15 4.34
C MET A 81 -4.34 -3.31 3.79
N SER A 82 -4.62 -3.29 2.48
CA SER A 82 -5.42 -4.32 1.81
C SER A 82 -4.80 -5.72 1.98
N ALA A 83 -5.62 -6.73 2.19
CA ALA A 83 -5.27 -8.12 2.50
C ALA A 83 -4.33 -8.31 3.70
N ILE A 84 -3.34 -7.41 3.91
CA ILE A 84 -2.25 -7.61 4.88
C ILE A 84 -2.66 -7.36 6.34
N LEU A 85 -3.64 -6.48 6.60
CA LEU A 85 -4.00 -6.11 7.97
C LEU A 85 -4.39 -7.31 8.85
N PRO A 86 -5.29 -8.22 8.42
CA PRO A 86 -5.58 -9.42 9.19
C PRO A 86 -4.40 -10.38 9.31
N ASP A 87 -3.53 -10.42 8.30
CA ASP A 87 -2.35 -11.29 8.32
C ASP A 87 -1.30 -10.80 9.31
N TYR A 88 -1.07 -9.49 9.38
CA TYR A 88 -0.20 -8.89 10.41
C TYR A 88 -0.75 -9.16 11.82
N VAL A 89 -2.05 -8.97 12.04
CA VAL A 89 -2.66 -9.25 13.35
C VAL A 89 -2.51 -10.72 13.74
N ARG A 90 -2.68 -11.63 12.78
CA ARG A 90 -2.49 -13.08 13.02
C ARG A 90 -1.03 -13.41 13.34
N ALA A 91 -0.08 -12.77 12.65
CA ALA A 91 1.35 -13.06 12.79
C ALA A 91 1.96 -12.39 14.03
N PHE A 92 1.56 -11.15 14.34
CA PHE A 92 2.26 -10.29 15.29
C PHE A 92 1.38 -9.80 16.46
N GLY A 93 0.07 -9.96 16.36
CA GLY A 93 -0.90 -9.38 17.31
C GLY A 93 -1.17 -7.90 17.05
N ILE A 94 -2.19 -7.35 17.73
CA ILE A 94 -2.68 -5.97 17.52
C ILE A 94 -1.59 -4.92 17.79
N ALA A 95 -0.93 -4.99 18.94
CA ALA A 95 0.03 -3.96 19.36
C ALA A 95 1.20 -3.83 18.38
N LYS A 96 1.77 -4.95 17.92
CA LYS A 96 2.87 -4.91 16.95
C LYS A 96 2.39 -4.49 15.56
N THR A 97 1.19 -4.88 15.17
CA THR A 97 0.59 -4.41 13.90
C THR A 97 0.38 -2.90 13.91
N GLU A 98 -0.13 -2.36 15.02
CA GLU A 98 -0.25 -0.90 15.17
C GLU A 98 1.11 -0.20 15.10
N GLU A 99 2.13 -0.72 15.78
CA GLU A 99 3.49 -0.19 15.70
C GLU A 99 4.02 -0.15 14.26
N ILE A 100 3.80 -1.22 13.48
CA ILE A 100 4.17 -1.29 12.06
C ILE A 100 3.44 -0.19 11.27
N LEU A 101 2.13 -0.06 11.43
CA LEU A 101 1.37 0.96 10.72
C LEU A 101 1.82 2.38 11.11
N ARG A 102 2.03 2.63 12.41
CA ARG A 102 2.51 3.93 12.90
C ARG A 102 3.91 4.29 12.39
N SER A 103 4.75 3.30 12.06
CA SER A 103 6.08 3.55 11.48
C SER A 103 6.00 4.26 10.11
N PHE A 104 4.92 4.10 9.37
CA PHE A 104 4.67 4.84 8.13
C PHE A 104 4.14 6.26 8.36
N GLY A 105 3.50 6.49 9.52
CA GLY A 105 2.75 7.72 9.81
C GLY A 105 1.37 7.75 9.13
N ALA A 106 0.39 8.34 9.82
CA ALA A 106 -1.00 8.37 9.35
C ALA A 106 -1.17 9.05 7.98
N ASP A 107 -0.28 9.97 7.61
CA ASP A 107 -0.32 10.70 6.33
C ASP A 107 0.04 9.82 5.11
N ARG A 108 0.63 8.65 5.32
CA ARG A 108 1.02 7.71 4.25
C ARG A 108 0.13 6.48 4.18
N LEU A 109 -0.71 6.25 5.19
CA LEU A 109 -1.57 5.07 5.27
C LEU A 109 -2.88 5.28 4.52
N LEU A 110 -3.34 4.24 3.83
CA LEU A 110 -4.62 4.19 3.14
C LEU A 110 -5.43 2.98 3.60
N PHE A 111 -6.71 3.23 3.89
CA PHE A 111 -7.65 2.13 4.14
C PHE A 111 -8.02 1.45 2.83
N ALA A 112 -7.83 0.13 2.79
CA ALA A 112 -8.26 -0.73 1.69
C ALA A 112 -8.45 -2.16 2.20
N THR A 113 -9.27 -2.95 1.54
CA THR A 113 -9.62 -4.33 1.94
C THR A 113 -9.20 -5.41 0.94
N ASP A 114 -8.82 -5.03 -0.29
CA ASP A 114 -8.56 -5.94 -1.41
C ASP A 114 -9.82 -6.69 -1.92
N TYR A 115 -11.00 -6.16 -1.66
CA TYR A 115 -12.22 -6.81 -2.12
C TYR A 115 -12.41 -6.64 -3.65
N PRO A 116 -12.77 -7.71 -4.37
CA PRO A 116 -12.93 -9.11 -3.94
C PRO A 116 -11.58 -9.81 -3.84
N ASP A 117 -11.31 -10.42 -2.70
CA ASP A 117 -10.08 -11.18 -2.46
C ASP A 117 -10.32 -12.71 -2.45
N ASN A 118 -9.27 -13.48 -2.16
CA ASN A 118 -9.33 -14.95 -2.14
C ASN A 118 -10.02 -15.53 -0.90
N ARG A 119 -10.42 -14.73 0.07
CA ARG A 119 -11.13 -15.18 1.28
C ARG A 119 -12.60 -15.47 1.02
N HIS A 120 -13.14 -15.03 -0.12
CA HIS A 120 -14.52 -15.22 -0.54
C HIS A 120 -15.60 -14.73 0.45
N LEU A 121 -15.24 -13.76 1.28
CA LEU A 121 -16.16 -13.16 2.25
C LEU A 121 -17.04 -12.09 1.57
N PRO A 122 -18.31 -11.92 2.00
CA PRO A 122 -19.12 -10.79 1.57
C PRO A 122 -18.45 -9.44 1.98
N PRO A 123 -18.64 -8.37 1.20
CA PRO A 123 -18.03 -7.07 1.50
C PRO A 123 -18.26 -6.60 2.94
N VAL A 124 -19.50 -6.76 3.44
CA VAL A 124 -19.87 -6.36 4.81
C VAL A 124 -19.02 -7.06 5.86
N GLU A 125 -18.75 -8.34 5.69
CA GLU A 125 -17.93 -9.12 6.64
C GLU A 125 -16.47 -8.70 6.59
N ILE A 126 -15.93 -8.43 5.40
CA ILE A 126 -14.56 -7.94 5.24
C ILE A 126 -14.40 -6.57 5.92
N TYR A 127 -15.29 -5.62 5.62
CA TYR A 127 -15.25 -4.29 6.25
C TYR A 127 -15.41 -4.38 7.76
N ALA A 128 -16.34 -5.20 8.27
CA ALA A 128 -16.55 -5.41 9.69
C ALA A 128 -15.29 -5.94 10.39
N ALA A 129 -14.60 -6.92 9.78
CA ALA A 129 -13.36 -7.47 10.31
C ALA A 129 -12.24 -6.42 10.35
N TYR A 130 -12.10 -5.57 9.33
CA TYR A 130 -11.11 -4.50 9.31
C TYR A 130 -11.40 -3.43 10.35
N PHE A 131 -12.67 -3.02 10.51
CA PHE A 131 -13.06 -2.04 11.52
C PHE A 131 -12.89 -2.60 12.94
N ASP A 132 -13.18 -3.89 13.17
CA ASP A 132 -12.90 -4.51 14.48
C ASP A 132 -11.41 -4.44 14.84
N ILE A 133 -10.53 -4.72 13.87
CA ILE A 133 -9.08 -4.61 14.06
C ILE A 133 -8.68 -3.16 14.36
N LEU A 134 -9.09 -2.20 13.52
CA LEU A 134 -8.70 -0.80 13.65
C LEU A 134 -9.25 -0.14 14.91
N ASN A 135 -10.47 -0.50 15.34
CA ASN A 135 -11.08 -0.01 16.59
C ASN A 135 -10.36 -0.49 17.87
N ARG A 136 -9.49 -1.47 17.76
CA ARG A 136 -8.64 -1.97 18.84
C ARG A 136 -7.26 -1.34 18.86
N MET A 137 -6.98 -0.44 17.91
CA MET A 137 -5.75 0.34 17.80
C MET A 137 -5.99 1.76 18.31
N ASP A 138 -4.94 2.44 18.75
CA ASP A 138 -5.01 3.73 19.44
C ASP A 138 -4.85 4.92 18.47
N PHE A 139 -5.42 4.79 17.26
CA PHE A 139 -5.47 5.91 16.33
C PHE A 139 -6.43 6.99 16.81
N THR A 140 -5.97 8.24 16.75
CA THR A 140 -6.83 9.39 17.02
C THR A 140 -7.89 9.55 15.93
N GLU A 141 -8.96 10.28 16.20
CA GLU A 141 -9.99 10.58 15.19
C GLU A 141 -9.39 11.26 13.95
N GLU A 142 -8.45 12.19 14.14
CA GLU A 142 -7.76 12.85 13.02
C GLU A 142 -6.96 11.86 12.16
N GLU A 143 -6.19 10.96 12.78
CA GLU A 143 -5.46 9.91 12.08
C GLU A 143 -6.41 8.96 11.33
N ALA A 144 -7.50 8.54 11.98
CA ALA A 144 -8.50 7.67 11.36
C ALA A 144 -9.15 8.33 10.13
N VAL A 145 -9.47 9.62 10.19
CA VAL A 145 -10.02 10.38 9.04
C VAL A 145 -8.98 10.48 7.92
N LYS A 146 -7.71 10.71 8.23
CA LYS A 146 -6.63 10.70 7.23
C LYS A 146 -6.54 9.35 6.52
N ILE A 147 -6.44 8.27 7.27
CA ILE A 147 -6.30 6.91 6.76
C ILE A 147 -7.50 6.49 5.91
N ALA A 148 -8.72 6.77 6.40
CA ALA A 148 -9.94 6.30 5.78
C ALA A 148 -10.36 7.13 4.55
N TYR A 149 -9.99 8.42 4.49
CA TYR A 149 -10.55 9.31 3.47
C TYR A 149 -9.59 10.36 2.96
N THR A 150 -8.98 11.20 3.84
CA THR A 150 -8.31 12.44 3.42
C THR A 150 -7.12 12.15 2.52
N ASN A 151 -6.28 11.18 2.87
CA ASN A 151 -5.09 10.84 2.07
C ASN A 151 -5.46 10.42 0.65
N MET A 152 -6.45 9.52 0.49
CA MET A 152 -6.87 9.09 -0.84
C MET A 152 -7.50 10.22 -1.63
N ARG A 153 -8.35 11.05 -1.00
CA ARG A 153 -8.91 12.25 -1.63
C ARG A 153 -7.80 13.16 -2.16
N ASP A 154 -6.79 13.43 -1.35
CA ASP A 154 -5.70 14.35 -1.71
C ASP A 154 -4.80 13.76 -2.79
N ILE A 155 -4.55 12.44 -2.77
CA ILE A 155 -3.88 11.72 -3.85
C ILE A 155 -4.64 11.87 -5.17
N MET A 156 -5.97 11.77 -5.15
CA MET A 156 -6.79 11.82 -6.37
C MET A 156 -7.00 13.23 -6.89
N THR A 157 -6.99 14.25 -6.01
CA THR A 157 -7.33 15.65 -6.36
C THR A 157 -6.12 16.56 -6.48
N ALA A 158 -4.91 16.13 -6.09
CA ALA A 158 -3.71 16.94 -6.19
C ALA A 158 -3.51 17.44 -7.63
N SER A 159 -3.63 18.74 -7.80
CA SER A 159 -3.30 19.42 -9.05
C SER A 159 -1.78 19.50 -9.25
N LYS A 160 -1.35 19.64 -10.51
CA LYS A 160 0.06 19.93 -10.81
C LYS A 160 0.47 21.28 -10.26
#